data_06b7c1c76f9c828b83d97a7843374400
#
_entry.id   06b7c1c76f9c828b83d97a7843374400
#
_cell.length_a   1.000
_cell.length_b   1.000
_cell.length_c   1.000
_cell.angle_alpha   90.00
_cell.angle_beta   90.00
_cell.angle_gamma   90.00
#
_symmetry.space_group_name_H-M   'P 1'
#
loop_
_entity.id
_entity.type
_entity.pdbx_description
1 polymer ?
#
loop_
_entity_poly.entity_id
_entity_poly.type
_entity_poly.pdbx_seq_one_letter_code
_entity_poly.pdbx_strand_id
1 'polypeptide(L)'
;WNDPAITKANPGVKLPGNDIVVVHRADGSGTTFIWVDYLAKVSPEWKNKVGVGTSVNWPVGLGGKGNEGVSGRVKQTPYSIGYVELIYAVQNHLPYGSVKNSSGNYLKADLASVT
;
A
#
# COMPACT_ATOMS: atom_id res chain seq x y z
N TRP A 1 1.79 -10.54 -8.75
CA TRP A 1 0.51 -10.68 -8.02
C TRP A 1 0.21 -12.12 -7.60
N ASN A 2 0.69 -13.10 -8.34
CA ASN A 2 0.42 -14.52 -8.01
C ASN A 2 1.48 -15.19 -7.13
N ASP A 3 2.23 -14.41 -6.38
CA ASP A 3 3.17 -14.96 -5.39
C ASP A 3 2.42 -15.90 -4.43
N PRO A 4 3.02 -17.02 -4.01
CA PRO A 4 2.36 -17.97 -3.11
C PRO A 4 1.81 -17.36 -1.82
N ALA A 5 2.51 -16.38 -1.24
CA ALA A 5 2.04 -15.70 -0.03
C ALA A 5 0.75 -14.92 -0.28
N ILE A 6 0.66 -14.24 -1.43
CA ILE A 6 -0.53 -13.46 -1.80
C ILE A 6 -1.68 -14.41 -2.14
N THR A 7 -1.39 -15.46 -2.89
CA THR A 7 -2.40 -16.46 -3.28
C THR A 7 -3.00 -17.14 -2.05
N LYS A 8 -2.18 -17.47 -1.06
CA LYS A 8 -2.63 -18.09 0.19
C LYS A 8 -3.52 -17.16 1.00
N ALA A 9 -3.23 -15.86 1.00
CA ALA A 9 -4.03 -14.86 1.72
C ALA A 9 -5.35 -14.54 1.02
N ASN A 10 -5.50 -14.92 -0.25
CA ASN A 10 -6.68 -14.63 -1.07
C ASN A 10 -7.23 -15.92 -1.71
N PRO A 11 -7.70 -16.88 -0.89
CA PRO A 11 -8.17 -18.17 -1.41
C PRO A 11 -9.37 -17.99 -2.34
N GLY A 12 -9.37 -18.72 -3.44
CA GLY A 12 -10.46 -18.67 -4.41
C GLY A 12 -10.39 -17.51 -5.39
N VAL A 13 -9.41 -16.62 -5.26
CA VAL A 13 -9.21 -15.50 -6.20
C VAL A 13 -8.16 -15.89 -7.22
N LYS A 14 -8.49 -15.70 -8.49
CA LYS A 14 -7.54 -15.93 -9.59
C LYS A 14 -6.70 -14.65 -9.76
N LEU A 15 -5.45 -14.71 -9.35
CA LEU A 15 -4.54 -13.57 -9.43
C LEU A 15 -3.75 -13.60 -10.75
N PRO A 16 -3.49 -12.42 -11.35
CA PRO A 16 -2.69 -12.35 -12.58
C PRO A 16 -1.22 -12.67 -12.30
N GLY A 17 -0.53 -13.20 -13.30
CA GLY A 17 0.91 -13.45 -13.22
C GLY A 17 1.80 -12.25 -13.48
N ASN A 18 1.22 -11.06 -13.60
CA ASN A 18 1.95 -9.83 -13.87
C ASN A 18 2.67 -9.32 -12.64
N ASP A 19 3.79 -8.63 -12.85
CA ASP A 19 4.51 -7.99 -11.76
C ASP A 19 3.67 -6.87 -11.14
N ILE A 20 3.84 -6.68 -9.83
CA ILE A 20 3.18 -5.58 -9.12
C ILE A 20 3.91 -4.28 -9.46
N VAL A 21 3.16 -3.28 -9.92
CA VAL A 21 3.67 -1.93 -10.09
C VAL A 21 3.37 -1.15 -8.81
N VAL A 22 4.41 -0.72 -8.11
CA VAL A 22 4.27 0.03 -6.86
C VAL A 22 4.16 1.51 -7.16
N VAL A 23 3.18 2.19 -6.55
CA VAL A 23 3.03 3.64 -6.62
C VAL A 23 3.20 4.21 -5.22
N HIS A 24 4.13 5.14 -5.07
CA HIS A 24 4.45 5.75 -3.77
C HIS A 24 4.46 7.27 -3.86
N ARG A 25 4.55 7.94 -2.71
CA ARG A 25 4.64 9.40 -2.67
C ARG A 25 6.01 9.87 -3.18
N ALA A 26 6.00 10.90 -3.99
CA ALA A 26 7.22 11.56 -4.47
C ALA A 26 7.61 12.76 -3.61
N ASP A 27 6.79 13.11 -2.63
CA ASP A 27 6.96 14.24 -1.71
C ASP A 27 6.96 13.74 -0.26
N GLY A 28 7.37 14.60 0.68
CA GLY A 28 7.27 14.32 2.11
C GLY A 28 5.81 14.18 2.55
N SER A 29 5.48 13.15 3.35
CA SER A 29 4.10 12.78 3.60
C SER A 29 3.92 12.10 4.95
N GLY A 30 2.90 12.53 5.69
CA GLY A 30 2.44 11.82 6.89
C GLY A 30 1.84 10.46 6.55
N THR A 31 1.18 10.34 5.40
CA THR A 31 0.65 9.06 4.92
C THR A 31 1.78 8.07 4.68
N THR A 32 2.88 8.52 4.08
CA THR A 32 4.08 7.70 3.91
C THR A 32 4.63 7.25 5.25
N PHE A 33 4.75 8.16 6.22
CA PHE A 33 5.27 7.83 7.54
C PHE A 33 4.47 6.69 8.19
N ILE A 34 3.16 6.79 8.19
CA ILE A 34 2.28 5.79 8.79
C ILE A 34 2.45 4.43 8.09
N TRP A 35 2.48 4.43 6.77
CA TRP A 35 2.58 3.20 5.99
C TRP A 35 3.93 2.51 6.16
N VAL A 36 5.03 3.27 6.07
CA VAL A 36 6.36 2.67 6.21
C VAL A 36 6.68 2.28 7.65
N ASP A 37 6.08 2.96 8.64
CA ASP A 37 6.17 2.55 10.04
C ASP A 37 5.54 1.16 10.22
N TYR A 38 4.38 0.93 9.63
CA TYR A 38 3.76 -0.39 9.61
C TYR A 38 4.66 -1.42 8.93
N LEU A 39 5.19 -1.10 7.75
CA LEU A 39 6.07 -2.01 7.02
C LEU A 39 7.32 -2.39 7.82
N ALA A 40 7.90 -1.43 8.54
CA ALA A 40 9.07 -1.68 9.39
C ALA A 40 8.73 -2.60 10.57
N LYS A 41 7.52 -2.53 11.08
CA LYS A 41 7.07 -3.39 12.19
C LYS A 41 6.80 -4.83 11.76
N VAL A 42 6.37 -5.03 10.52
CA VAL A 42 6.06 -6.39 10.01
C VAL A 42 7.20 -7.00 9.20
N SER A 43 8.20 -6.21 8.82
CA SER A 43 9.32 -6.67 8.02
C SER A 43 10.64 -6.14 8.58
N PRO A 44 11.45 -6.99 9.24
CA PRO A 44 12.80 -6.58 9.67
C PRO A 44 13.68 -6.13 8.51
N GLU A 45 13.52 -6.72 7.35
CA GLU A 45 14.25 -6.35 6.14
C GLU A 45 13.92 -4.92 5.72
N TRP A 46 12.65 -4.54 5.74
CA TRP A 46 12.23 -3.16 5.46
C TRP A 46 12.85 -2.18 6.44
N LYS A 47 12.77 -2.49 7.74
CA LYS A 47 13.32 -1.64 8.79
C LYS A 47 14.81 -1.39 8.60
N ASN A 48 15.56 -2.41 8.20
CA ASN A 48 17.01 -2.33 8.06
C ASN A 48 17.45 -1.69 6.73
N LYS A 49 16.72 -1.93 5.64
CA LYS A 49 17.12 -1.49 4.30
C LYS A 49 16.51 -0.16 3.87
N VAL A 50 15.28 0.11 4.27
CA VAL A 50 14.55 1.30 3.86
C VAL A 50 14.29 2.24 5.02
N GLY A 51 13.77 1.72 6.13
CA GLY A 51 13.54 2.49 7.34
C GLY A 51 12.19 3.19 7.36
N VAL A 52 12.10 4.20 8.23
CA VAL A 52 10.88 4.95 8.52
C VAL A 52 11.14 6.44 8.35
N GLY A 53 10.17 7.16 7.81
CA GLY A 53 10.25 8.60 7.63
C GLY A 53 9.08 9.11 6.81
N THR A 54 8.98 10.43 6.69
CA THR A 54 8.00 11.06 5.79
C THR A 54 8.42 10.98 4.33
N SER A 55 9.69 10.62 4.10
CA SER A 55 10.27 10.40 2.77
C SER A 55 11.34 9.32 2.93
N VAL A 56 11.30 8.31 2.09
CA VAL A 56 12.25 7.20 2.12
C VAL A 56 12.74 6.88 0.72
N ASN A 57 13.87 6.17 0.63
CA ASN A 57 14.39 5.72 -0.66
C ASN A 57 13.66 4.44 -1.10
N TRP A 58 12.61 4.62 -1.89
CA TRP A 58 11.85 3.50 -2.40
C TRP A 58 12.70 2.65 -3.35
N PRO A 59 12.80 1.33 -3.11
CA PRO A 59 13.60 0.47 -3.97
C PRO A 59 12.98 0.24 -5.35
N VAL A 60 11.65 0.42 -5.47
CA VAL A 60 10.92 0.22 -6.72
C VAL A 60 9.75 1.20 -6.77
N GLY A 61 9.23 1.43 -7.95
CA GLY A 61 7.94 2.06 -8.13
C GLY A 61 7.96 3.39 -8.85
N LEU A 62 6.76 3.95 -8.99
CA LEU A 62 6.49 5.23 -9.61
C LEU A 62 6.07 6.24 -8.56
N GLY A 63 6.54 7.48 -8.68
CA GLY A 63 6.18 8.54 -7.75
C GLY A 63 4.89 9.25 -8.13
N GLY A 64 4.08 9.60 -7.13
CA GLY A 64 2.91 10.46 -7.29
C GLY A 64 2.95 11.57 -6.24
N LYS A 65 2.58 12.79 -6.63
CA LYS A 65 2.56 13.93 -5.72
C LYS A 65 1.22 14.02 -5.01
N GLY A 66 1.27 13.98 -3.68
CA GLY A 66 0.07 14.01 -2.85
C GLY A 66 -0.75 12.74 -2.92
N ASN A 67 -1.79 12.65 -2.10
CA ASN A 67 -2.72 11.53 -2.17
C ASN A 67 -3.43 11.49 -3.53
N GLU A 68 -3.73 12.65 -4.10
CA GLU A 68 -4.35 12.77 -5.42
C GLU A 68 -3.47 12.17 -6.50
N GLY A 69 -2.15 12.47 -6.47
CA GLY A 69 -1.20 11.95 -7.46
C GLY A 69 -1.07 10.44 -7.40
N VAL A 70 -0.99 9.88 -6.20
CA VAL A 70 -0.93 8.43 -6.03
C VAL A 70 -2.24 7.77 -6.47
N SER A 71 -3.38 8.30 -6.05
CA SER A 71 -4.69 7.76 -6.44
C SER A 71 -4.88 7.76 -7.96
N GLY A 72 -4.52 8.86 -8.61
CA GLY A 72 -4.62 8.97 -10.06
C GLY A 72 -3.72 7.99 -10.79
N ARG A 73 -2.49 7.81 -10.31
CA ARG A 73 -1.56 6.85 -10.90
C ARG A 73 -2.05 5.42 -10.77
N VAL A 74 -2.54 5.04 -9.59
CA VAL A 74 -3.08 3.68 -9.36
C VAL A 74 -4.27 3.43 -10.29
N LYS A 75 -5.15 4.41 -10.43
CA LYS A 75 -6.33 4.28 -11.28
C LYS A 75 -5.97 4.09 -12.76
N GLN A 76 -4.89 4.72 -13.22
CA GLN A 76 -4.46 4.70 -14.61
C GLN A 76 -3.46 3.60 -14.95
N THR A 77 -2.88 2.94 -13.94
CA THR A 77 -1.81 1.97 -14.13
C THR A 77 -2.32 0.56 -13.82
N PRO A 78 -2.45 -0.33 -14.82
CA PRO A 78 -2.84 -1.72 -14.58
C PRO A 78 -1.84 -2.43 -13.66
N TYR A 79 -2.35 -3.33 -12.83
CA TYR A 79 -1.56 -4.17 -11.92
C TYR A 79 -0.77 -3.37 -10.88
N SER A 80 -1.21 -2.15 -10.55
CA SER A 80 -0.53 -1.31 -9.58
C SER A 80 -1.12 -1.45 -8.17
N ILE A 81 -0.31 -1.11 -7.18
CA ILE A 81 -0.70 -0.97 -5.79
C ILE A 81 -0.09 0.31 -5.24
N GLY A 82 -0.84 1.02 -4.44
CA GLY A 82 -0.36 2.23 -3.80
C GLY A 82 -0.96 2.38 -2.41
N TYR A 83 -0.64 3.48 -1.75
CA TYR A 83 -1.19 3.80 -0.43
C TYR A 83 -1.64 5.26 -0.43
N VAL A 84 -2.81 5.50 0.15
CA VAL A 84 -3.41 6.83 0.30
C VAL A 84 -4.24 6.86 1.57
N GLU A 85 -4.64 8.04 2.00
CA GLU A 85 -5.69 8.13 3.01
C GLU A 85 -6.98 7.55 2.44
N LEU A 86 -7.75 6.89 3.28
CA LEU A 86 -8.95 6.14 2.87
C LEU A 86 -9.91 6.97 2.02
N ILE A 87 -10.10 8.24 2.36
CA ILE A 87 -11.04 9.09 1.65
C ILE A 87 -10.73 9.20 0.14
N TYR A 88 -9.45 9.19 -0.21
CA TYR A 88 -9.03 9.24 -1.61
C TYR A 88 -9.35 7.96 -2.37
N ALA A 89 -9.24 6.81 -1.73
CA ALA A 89 -9.64 5.55 -2.32
C ALA A 89 -11.16 5.51 -2.55
N VAL A 90 -11.94 5.97 -1.58
CA VAL A 90 -13.40 6.01 -1.67
C VAL A 90 -13.86 6.97 -2.77
N GLN A 91 -13.30 8.18 -2.81
CA GLN A 91 -13.69 9.20 -3.80
C GLN A 91 -13.34 8.78 -5.24
N ASN A 92 -12.26 8.04 -5.42
CA ASN A 92 -11.82 7.59 -6.75
C ASN A 92 -12.34 6.19 -7.11
N HIS A 93 -13.21 5.62 -6.28
CA HIS A 93 -13.76 4.28 -6.47
C HIS A 93 -12.67 3.22 -6.62
N LEU A 94 -11.56 3.37 -5.88
CA LEU A 94 -10.47 2.41 -5.89
C LEU A 94 -10.75 1.29 -4.87
N PRO A 95 -10.51 0.03 -5.24
CA PRO A 95 -10.54 -1.04 -4.25
C PRO A 95 -9.37 -0.89 -3.27
N TYR A 96 -9.59 -1.30 -2.04
CA TYR A 96 -8.53 -1.29 -1.03
C TYR A 96 -8.52 -2.60 -0.26
N GLY A 97 -7.31 -3.04 0.08
CA GLY A 97 -7.10 -4.34 0.70
C GLY A 97 -7.24 -4.32 2.21
N SER A 98 -7.25 -5.51 2.78
CA SER A 98 -7.17 -5.70 4.22
C SER A 98 -5.71 -5.79 4.65
N VAL A 99 -5.39 -5.25 5.82
CA VAL A 99 -4.04 -5.22 6.37
C VAL A 99 -4.00 -6.07 7.63
N LYS A 100 -2.95 -6.89 7.74
CA LYS A 100 -2.79 -7.80 8.86
C LYS A 100 -2.25 -7.06 10.08
N ASN A 101 -2.95 -7.16 11.22
CA ASN A 101 -2.52 -6.53 12.45
C ASN A 101 -1.58 -7.43 13.27
N SER A 102 -1.12 -6.93 14.43
CA SER A 102 -0.20 -7.66 15.32
C SER A 102 -0.79 -8.95 15.89
N SER A 103 -2.13 -9.05 15.93
CA SER A 103 -2.81 -10.26 16.40
C SER A 103 -3.02 -11.29 15.29
N GLY A 104 -2.56 -11.02 14.07
CA GLY A 104 -2.71 -11.90 12.92
C GLY A 104 -4.04 -11.79 12.20
N ASN A 105 -4.88 -10.82 12.54
CA ASN A 105 -6.17 -10.61 11.90
C ASN A 105 -6.05 -9.58 10.77
N TYR A 106 -6.77 -9.82 9.68
CA TYR A 106 -6.86 -8.87 8.57
C TYR A 106 -7.97 -7.87 8.85
N LEU A 107 -7.62 -6.57 8.78
CA LEU A 107 -8.55 -5.48 9.03
C LEU A 107 -8.68 -4.64 7.76
N LYS A 108 -9.92 -4.34 7.38
CA LYS A 108 -10.20 -3.42 6.29
C LYS A 108 -10.48 -2.03 6.85
N ALA A 109 -9.83 -1.01 6.32
CA ALA A 109 -10.05 0.35 6.76
C ALA A 109 -11.49 0.78 6.45
N ASP A 110 -12.10 1.51 7.37
CA ASP A 110 -13.38 2.18 7.17
C ASP A 110 -13.36 3.52 7.91
N LEU A 111 -14.36 4.36 7.64
CA LEU A 111 -14.38 5.70 8.22
C LEU A 111 -14.54 5.68 9.74
N ALA A 112 -15.13 4.65 10.31
CA ALA A 112 -15.29 4.49 11.74
C ALA A 112 -13.99 4.01 12.40
N SER A 113 -13.22 3.15 11.74
CA SER A 113 -11.98 2.59 12.31
C SER A 113 -10.83 3.59 12.33
N VAL A 114 -10.92 4.67 11.57
CA VAL A 114 -9.86 5.70 11.47
C VAL A 114 -10.03 6.79 12.52
N THR A 115 -11.16 6.87 13.16
CA THR A 115 -11.40 7.80 14.27
C THR A 115 -11.09 7.13 15.61
#